data_7eb3221960457c166fe8be21b1e40711
#
_entry.id   7eb3221960457c166fe8be21b1e40711
#
_cell.length_a   1.000
_cell.length_b   1.000
_cell.length_c   1.000
_cell.angle_alpha   90.00
_cell.angle_beta   90.00
_cell.angle_gamma   90.00
#
_symmetry.space_group_name_H-M   'P 1'
#
loop_
_entity.id
_entity.type
_entity.pdbx_description
1 polymer ?
#
loop_
_entity_poly.entity_id
_entity_poly.type
_entity_poly.pdbx_seq_one_letter_code
_entity_poly.pdbx_strand_id
1 'polypeptide(L)'
;MKTALLVAAGYVLGSMPWGYWFPQLVKHDDIRRHGSGNIGGTNVWRVYGWRLGAPVVLLDTAKGFVPALVATLMVSHLAGVLAGAAAMLGHWRPLFLRWQRGGKVVATCGGAFLGVAPVTGAVGAGVWIFVFLIFRYASLASIVGALSLPLAAVLLDEPWPVIAFAAGASAAVLVLHRQNIARLRAGTENRFKFRRLRTREPLA
;
A
#
# COMPACT_ATOMS: atom_id res chain seq x y z
N MET A 1 -12.33 -9.92 23.69
CA MET A 1 -11.28 -10.91 23.39
C MET A 1 -11.10 -11.13 21.88
N LYS A 2 -12.14 -11.45 21.10
CA LYS A 2 -12.04 -11.68 19.63
C LYS A 2 -11.40 -10.50 18.88
N THR A 3 -11.87 -9.26 19.11
CA THR A 3 -11.32 -8.06 18.47
C THR A 3 -9.81 -7.90 18.69
N ALA A 4 -9.36 -8.08 19.93
CA ALA A 4 -7.93 -7.95 20.26
C ALA A 4 -7.05 -8.96 19.52
N LEU A 5 -7.52 -10.21 19.39
CA LEU A 5 -6.83 -11.26 18.63
C LEU A 5 -6.77 -10.92 17.14
N LEU A 6 -7.87 -10.42 16.56
CA LEU A 6 -7.92 -10.03 15.14
C LEU A 6 -7.02 -8.82 14.84
N VAL A 7 -6.95 -7.86 15.76
CA VAL A 7 -6.04 -6.71 15.65
C VAL A 7 -4.58 -7.16 15.74
N ALA A 8 -4.25 -8.05 16.68
CA ALA A 8 -2.90 -8.62 16.80
C ALA A 8 -2.51 -9.41 15.53
N ALA A 9 -3.43 -10.25 15.03
CA ALA A 9 -3.24 -10.97 13.76
C ALA A 9 -3.04 -10.01 12.59
N GLY A 10 -3.81 -8.92 12.52
CA GLY A 10 -3.66 -7.86 11.53
C GLY A 10 -2.26 -7.25 11.56
N TYR A 11 -1.73 -6.92 12.74
CA TYR A 11 -0.37 -6.40 12.87
C TYR A 11 0.69 -7.42 12.40
N VAL A 12 0.57 -8.68 12.80
CA VAL A 12 1.53 -9.73 12.42
C VAL A 12 1.51 -9.96 10.90
N LEU A 13 0.33 -10.12 10.30
CA LEU A 13 0.18 -10.26 8.85
C LEU A 13 0.70 -9.02 8.11
N GLY A 14 0.35 -7.83 8.58
CA GLY A 14 0.84 -6.57 8.04
C GLY A 14 2.35 -6.45 8.08
N SER A 15 2.99 -7.05 9.09
CA SER A 15 4.44 -7.03 9.30
C SER A 15 5.23 -7.87 8.30
N MET A 16 4.60 -8.70 7.46
CA MET A 16 5.29 -9.48 6.42
C MET A 16 5.86 -8.54 5.35
N PRO A 17 7.20 -8.42 5.23
CA PRO A 17 7.84 -7.46 4.34
C PRO A 17 8.10 -8.08 2.96
N TRP A 18 7.06 -8.39 2.19
CA TRP A 18 7.16 -9.10 0.90
C TRP A 18 8.10 -8.43 -0.08
N GLY A 19 8.10 -7.09 -0.12
CA GLY A 19 8.99 -6.35 -1.00
C GLY A 19 10.45 -6.34 -0.56
N TYR A 20 10.77 -6.82 0.64
CA TYR A 20 12.12 -7.12 1.07
C TYR A 20 12.47 -8.60 0.80
N TRP A 21 11.59 -9.52 1.20
CA TRP A 21 11.85 -10.95 1.07
C TRP A 21 12.00 -11.43 -0.36
N PHE A 22 11.11 -11.02 -1.29
CA PHE A 22 11.17 -11.49 -2.67
C PHE A 22 12.45 -11.10 -3.41
N PRO A 23 12.91 -9.83 -3.41
CA PRO A 23 14.21 -9.49 -3.97
C PRO A 23 15.37 -10.23 -3.31
N GLN A 24 15.33 -10.39 -1.98
CA GLN A 24 16.36 -11.10 -1.26
C GLN A 24 16.44 -12.58 -1.67
N LEU A 25 15.29 -13.26 -1.81
CA LEU A 25 15.22 -14.68 -2.16
C LEU A 25 15.55 -14.94 -3.65
N VAL A 26 15.08 -14.07 -4.57
CA VAL A 26 15.17 -14.31 -6.01
C VAL A 26 16.39 -13.66 -6.64
N LYS A 27 16.86 -12.55 -6.08
CA LYS A 27 17.96 -11.74 -6.63
C LYS A 27 19.18 -11.65 -5.72
N HIS A 28 19.10 -12.18 -4.49
CA HIS A 28 20.12 -12.06 -3.44
C HIS A 28 20.52 -10.60 -3.20
N ASP A 29 19.54 -9.67 -3.28
CA ASP A 29 19.77 -8.22 -3.29
C ASP A 29 18.79 -7.49 -2.39
N ASP A 30 19.26 -6.39 -1.77
CA ASP A 30 18.47 -5.57 -0.86
C ASP A 30 17.86 -4.37 -1.59
N ILE A 31 16.55 -4.43 -1.86
CA ILE A 31 15.79 -3.38 -2.53
C ILE A 31 15.93 -1.99 -1.87
N ARG A 32 16.28 -1.93 -0.58
CA ARG A 32 16.45 -0.67 0.15
C ARG A 32 17.64 0.15 -0.36
N ARG A 33 18.57 -0.48 -1.08
CA ARG A 33 19.74 0.15 -1.72
C ARG A 33 19.43 0.67 -3.12
N HIS A 34 18.22 0.42 -3.66
CA HIS A 34 17.89 0.70 -5.06
C HIS A 34 16.63 1.56 -5.22
N GLY A 35 16.61 2.33 -6.30
CA GLY A 35 15.47 3.16 -6.71
C GLY A 35 15.09 4.19 -5.65
N SER A 36 13.90 4.07 -5.06
CA SER A 36 13.45 4.98 -3.99
C SER A 36 13.88 4.54 -2.58
N GLY A 37 14.54 3.41 -2.44
CA GLY A 37 14.90 2.81 -1.16
C GLY A 37 13.71 2.24 -0.36
N ASN A 38 12.52 2.24 -0.94
CA ASN A 38 11.31 1.74 -0.28
C ASN A 38 11.08 0.26 -0.61
N ILE A 39 10.60 -0.53 0.37
CA ILE A 39 10.29 -1.96 0.17
C ILE A 39 8.92 -2.19 -0.51
N GLY A 40 8.17 -1.16 -0.89
CA GLY A 40 6.85 -1.31 -1.52
C GLY A 40 6.95 -1.83 -2.97
N GLY A 41 5.89 -2.51 -3.43
CA GLY A 41 5.82 -3.17 -4.73
C GLY A 41 6.13 -2.27 -5.93
N THR A 42 5.78 -0.99 -5.89
CA THR A 42 6.12 -0.03 -6.97
C THR A 42 7.65 0.15 -7.13
N ASN A 43 8.43 0.15 -6.04
CA ASN A 43 9.89 0.22 -6.12
C ASN A 43 10.47 -1.11 -6.63
N VAL A 44 9.97 -2.23 -6.12
CA VAL A 44 10.34 -3.57 -6.62
C VAL A 44 10.07 -3.69 -8.12
N TRP A 45 8.88 -3.24 -8.57
CA TRP A 45 8.55 -3.22 -10.00
C TRP A 45 9.50 -2.34 -10.82
N ARG A 46 9.82 -1.15 -10.33
CA ARG A 46 10.73 -0.21 -11.01
C ARG A 46 12.12 -0.80 -11.19
N VAL A 47 12.64 -1.51 -10.18
CA VAL A 47 14.01 -2.04 -10.16
C VAL A 47 14.10 -3.40 -10.86
N TYR A 48 13.20 -4.34 -10.52
CA TYR A 48 13.29 -5.73 -10.96
C TYR A 48 12.21 -6.15 -11.96
N GLY A 49 11.33 -5.23 -12.35
CA GLY A 49 10.27 -5.51 -13.31
C GLY A 49 8.97 -6.04 -12.68
N TRP A 50 7.95 -6.17 -13.53
CA TRP A 50 6.58 -6.50 -13.11
C TRP A 50 6.46 -7.89 -12.49
N ARG A 51 7.26 -8.85 -12.95
CA ARG A 51 7.22 -10.25 -12.48
C ARG A 51 7.51 -10.39 -10.98
N LEU A 52 8.31 -9.49 -10.42
CA LEU A 52 8.57 -9.41 -8.98
C LEU A 52 7.68 -8.36 -8.29
N GLY A 53 7.43 -7.23 -8.96
CA GLY A 53 6.67 -6.14 -8.36
C GLY A 53 5.18 -6.43 -8.20
N ALA A 54 4.55 -7.10 -9.16
CA ALA A 54 3.11 -7.39 -9.10
C ALA A 54 2.74 -8.34 -7.94
N PRO A 55 3.45 -9.47 -7.71
CA PRO A 55 3.22 -10.30 -6.52
C PRO A 55 3.38 -9.53 -5.21
N VAL A 56 4.37 -8.64 -5.11
CA VAL A 56 4.55 -7.81 -3.91
C VAL A 56 3.36 -6.87 -3.70
N VAL A 57 2.87 -6.19 -4.76
CA VAL A 57 1.67 -5.35 -4.66
C VAL A 57 0.47 -6.17 -4.21
N LEU A 58 0.25 -7.34 -4.81
CA LEU A 58 -0.87 -8.22 -4.48
C LEU A 58 -0.83 -8.66 -3.01
N LEU A 59 0.33 -9.14 -2.54
CA LEU A 59 0.48 -9.61 -1.16
C LEU A 59 0.44 -8.46 -0.14
N ASP A 60 0.97 -7.28 -0.49
CA ASP A 60 0.85 -6.09 0.37
C ASP A 60 -0.60 -5.58 0.44
N THR A 61 -1.41 -5.79 -0.61
CA THR A 61 -2.86 -5.53 -0.59
C THR A 61 -3.59 -6.61 0.23
N ALA A 62 -3.28 -7.88 0.00
CA ALA A 62 -3.93 -9.00 0.69
C ALA A 62 -3.72 -8.97 2.21
N LYS A 63 -2.53 -8.57 2.69
CA LYS A 63 -2.25 -8.47 4.13
C LYS A 63 -3.01 -7.33 4.84
N GLY A 64 -3.55 -6.36 4.09
CA GLY A 64 -4.50 -5.37 4.60
C GLY A 64 -5.95 -5.86 4.49
N PHE A 65 -6.27 -6.46 3.34
CA PHE A 65 -7.61 -6.93 3.01
C PHE A 65 -8.10 -8.04 3.94
N VAL A 66 -7.32 -9.11 4.07
CA VAL A 66 -7.75 -10.31 4.81
C VAL A 66 -8.08 -10.01 6.27
N PRO A 67 -7.20 -9.38 7.09
CA PRO A 67 -7.54 -9.13 8.48
C PRO A 67 -8.69 -8.13 8.64
N ALA A 68 -8.79 -7.13 7.78
CA ALA A 68 -9.87 -6.15 7.79
C ALA A 68 -11.22 -6.80 7.46
N LEU A 69 -11.28 -7.61 6.40
CA LEU A 69 -12.50 -8.34 6.00
C LEU A 69 -12.94 -9.31 7.08
N VAL A 70 -12.03 -10.15 7.57
CA VAL A 70 -12.35 -11.17 8.58
C VAL A 70 -12.89 -10.52 9.86
N ALA A 71 -12.25 -9.43 10.32
CA ALA A 71 -12.70 -8.74 11.52
C ALA A 71 -14.05 -8.00 11.31
N THR A 72 -14.30 -7.47 10.11
CA THR A 72 -15.58 -6.86 9.75
C THR A 72 -16.71 -7.89 9.79
N LEU A 73 -16.51 -9.04 9.14
CA LEU A 73 -17.53 -10.09 9.04
C LEU A 73 -17.76 -10.83 10.38
N MET A 74 -16.71 -11.04 11.17
CA MET A 74 -16.80 -11.79 12.42
C MET A 74 -17.26 -10.95 13.62
N VAL A 75 -17.08 -9.63 13.59
CA VAL A 75 -17.34 -8.78 14.75
C VAL A 75 -18.08 -7.49 14.36
N SER A 76 -17.46 -6.56 13.65
CA SER A 76 -18.06 -5.27 13.27
C SER A 76 -17.12 -4.45 12.36
N HIS A 77 -17.64 -3.39 11.73
CA HIS A 77 -16.84 -2.42 10.99
C HIS A 77 -15.72 -1.80 11.84
N LEU A 78 -15.98 -1.51 13.12
CA LEU A 78 -14.94 -0.99 14.02
C LEU A 78 -13.80 -2.00 14.21
N ALA A 79 -14.10 -3.29 14.38
CA ALA A 79 -13.08 -4.33 14.49
C ALA A 79 -12.27 -4.45 13.17
N GLY A 80 -12.93 -4.38 12.02
CA GLY A 80 -12.29 -4.38 10.71
C GLY A 80 -11.34 -3.21 10.50
N VAL A 81 -11.78 -2.01 10.85
CA VAL A 81 -10.96 -0.79 10.85
C VAL A 81 -9.72 -0.93 11.73
N LEU A 82 -9.89 -1.43 12.96
CA LEU A 82 -8.78 -1.61 13.88
C LEU A 82 -7.77 -2.66 13.36
N ALA A 83 -8.26 -3.78 12.82
CA ALA A 83 -7.40 -4.81 12.23
C ALA A 83 -6.67 -4.31 10.96
N GLY A 84 -7.36 -3.53 10.11
CA GLY A 84 -6.76 -2.88 8.93
C GLY A 84 -5.70 -1.84 9.31
N ALA A 85 -5.98 -1.01 10.31
CA ALA A 85 -5.03 -0.04 10.84
C ALA A 85 -3.79 -0.74 11.44
N ALA A 86 -3.99 -1.84 12.17
CA ALA A 86 -2.91 -2.65 12.71
C ALA A 86 -2.05 -3.27 11.58
N ALA A 87 -2.67 -3.73 10.48
CA ALA A 87 -1.94 -4.21 9.32
C ALA A 87 -1.12 -3.10 8.64
N MET A 88 -1.67 -1.88 8.53
CA MET A 88 -0.92 -0.72 8.04
C MET A 88 0.26 -0.38 8.95
N LEU A 89 0.07 -0.42 10.27
CA LEU A 89 1.14 -0.20 11.24
C LEU A 89 2.24 -1.25 11.10
N GLY A 90 1.85 -2.54 10.95
CA GLY A 90 2.78 -3.64 10.68
C GLY A 90 3.57 -3.44 9.38
N HIS A 91 2.92 -2.98 8.31
CA HIS A 91 3.61 -2.67 7.06
C HIS A 91 4.59 -1.49 7.20
N TRP A 92 4.29 -0.48 8.00
CA TRP A 92 5.16 0.66 8.24
C TRP A 92 6.32 0.33 9.19
N ARG A 93 6.05 -0.43 10.26
CA ARG A 93 7.02 -0.87 11.29
C ARG A 93 6.96 -2.39 11.45
N PRO A 94 7.53 -3.13 10.50
CA PRO A 94 7.41 -4.57 10.46
C PRO A 94 8.14 -5.26 11.63
N LEU A 95 7.44 -6.15 12.32
CA LEU A 95 8.01 -7.04 13.33
C LEU A 95 9.22 -7.82 12.77
N PHE A 96 9.07 -8.39 11.59
CA PHE A 96 10.09 -9.22 10.93
C PHE A 96 11.31 -8.44 10.43
N LEU A 97 11.26 -7.11 10.42
CA LEU A 97 12.41 -6.24 10.19
C LEU A 97 12.86 -5.54 11.49
N ARG A 98 12.52 -6.09 12.66
CA ARG A 98 12.87 -5.52 13.98
C ARG A 98 12.44 -4.05 14.10
N TRP A 99 11.21 -3.74 13.68
CA TRP A 99 10.61 -2.39 13.65
C TRP A 99 11.39 -1.34 12.86
N GLN A 100 12.35 -1.75 12.02
CA GLN A 100 12.97 -0.83 11.07
C GLN A 100 11.93 -0.29 10.08
N ARG A 101 12.29 0.73 9.33
CA ARG A 101 11.38 1.37 8.38
C ARG A 101 10.93 0.38 7.29
N GLY A 102 9.64 0.15 7.22
CA GLY A 102 8.98 -0.64 6.20
C GLY A 102 8.53 0.18 4.99
N GLY A 103 7.32 -0.13 4.48
CA GLY A 103 6.71 0.56 3.34
C GLY A 103 5.94 1.83 3.71
N LYS A 104 5.18 2.34 2.73
CA LYS A 104 4.38 3.58 2.85
C LYS A 104 2.88 3.32 2.93
N VAL A 105 2.50 2.15 3.31
CA VAL A 105 1.15 1.65 3.63
C VAL A 105 0.12 1.69 2.50
N VAL A 106 0.40 2.19 1.30
CA VAL A 106 -0.61 2.46 0.25
C VAL A 106 -1.37 1.21 -0.18
N ALA A 107 -0.67 0.13 -0.58
CA ALA A 107 -1.31 -1.12 -0.99
C ALA A 107 -2.07 -1.76 0.17
N THR A 108 -1.49 -1.77 1.37
CA THR A 108 -2.10 -2.31 2.58
C THR A 108 -3.33 -1.50 3.00
N CYS A 109 -3.29 -0.17 2.87
CA CYS A 109 -4.42 0.73 3.08
C CYS A 109 -5.56 0.42 2.08
N GLY A 110 -5.23 0.36 0.78
CA GLY A 110 -6.21 0.00 -0.25
C GLY A 110 -6.86 -1.37 0.03
N GLY A 111 -6.05 -2.36 0.43
CA GLY A 111 -6.55 -3.67 0.85
C GLY A 111 -7.48 -3.59 2.06
N ALA A 112 -7.11 -2.83 3.10
CA ALA A 112 -7.93 -2.65 4.29
C ALA A 112 -9.29 -2.04 3.94
N PHE A 113 -9.33 -1.00 3.07
CA PHE A 113 -10.60 -0.42 2.62
C PHE A 113 -11.43 -1.39 1.80
N LEU A 114 -10.83 -2.16 0.89
CA LEU A 114 -11.56 -3.21 0.16
C LEU A 114 -12.16 -4.26 1.10
N GLY A 115 -11.56 -4.50 2.26
CA GLY A 115 -12.09 -5.43 3.26
C GLY A 115 -13.18 -4.87 4.16
N VAL A 116 -13.15 -3.57 4.47
CA VAL A 116 -14.10 -2.92 5.40
C VAL A 116 -15.24 -2.23 4.64
N ALA A 117 -14.92 -1.51 3.56
CA ALA A 117 -15.80 -0.68 2.76
C ALA A 117 -15.42 -0.83 1.27
N PRO A 118 -15.87 -1.90 0.61
CA PRO A 118 -15.40 -2.28 -0.73
C PRO A 118 -15.57 -1.18 -1.78
N VAL A 119 -16.71 -0.48 -1.75
CA VAL A 119 -17.00 0.59 -2.72
C VAL A 119 -16.07 1.79 -2.51
N THR A 120 -15.89 2.22 -1.25
CA THR A 120 -14.93 3.27 -0.89
C THR A 120 -13.50 2.88 -1.28
N GLY A 121 -13.11 1.63 -1.02
CA GLY A 121 -11.81 1.08 -1.44
C GLY A 121 -11.63 1.08 -2.96
N ALA A 122 -12.68 0.71 -3.71
CA ALA A 122 -12.67 0.71 -5.17
C ALA A 122 -12.55 2.13 -5.75
N VAL A 123 -13.22 3.13 -5.16
CA VAL A 123 -13.06 4.54 -5.53
C VAL A 123 -11.62 4.99 -5.34
N GLY A 124 -11.02 4.73 -4.17
CA GLY A 124 -9.62 5.10 -3.90
C GLY A 124 -8.64 4.41 -4.86
N ALA A 125 -8.86 3.13 -5.16
CA ALA A 125 -8.04 2.38 -6.13
C ALA A 125 -8.21 2.92 -7.55
N GLY A 126 -9.44 3.23 -7.98
CA GLY A 126 -9.75 3.83 -9.28
C GLY A 126 -9.07 5.18 -9.47
N VAL A 127 -9.17 6.06 -8.46
CA VAL A 127 -8.46 7.35 -8.44
C VAL A 127 -6.95 7.14 -8.51
N TRP A 128 -6.41 6.19 -7.75
CA TRP A 128 -4.98 5.87 -7.80
C TRP A 128 -4.55 5.47 -9.21
N ILE A 129 -5.28 4.52 -9.83
CA ILE A 129 -4.98 4.02 -11.18
C ILE A 129 -5.08 5.16 -12.20
N PHE A 130 -6.14 5.94 -12.16
CA PHE A 130 -6.35 7.06 -13.08
C PHE A 130 -5.21 8.08 -13.02
N VAL A 131 -4.87 8.56 -11.82
CA VAL A 131 -3.78 9.51 -11.63
C VAL A 131 -2.43 8.91 -12.03
N PHE A 132 -2.20 7.62 -11.73
CA PHE A 132 -0.96 6.95 -12.09
C PHE A 132 -0.79 6.81 -13.60
N LEU A 133 -1.83 6.45 -14.32
CA LEU A 133 -1.77 6.30 -15.79
C LEU A 133 -1.49 7.62 -16.51
N ILE A 134 -2.06 8.73 -16.01
CA ILE A 134 -1.86 10.05 -16.62
C ILE A 134 -0.47 10.59 -16.29
N PHE A 135 -0.12 10.67 -15.01
CA PHE A 135 1.07 11.39 -14.55
C PHE A 135 2.31 10.51 -14.39
N ARG A 136 2.13 9.20 -14.20
CA ARG A 136 3.20 8.21 -13.97
C ARG A 136 4.03 8.45 -12.70
N TYR A 137 3.51 9.21 -11.74
CA TYR A 137 4.07 9.38 -10.41
C TYR A 137 3.27 8.56 -9.40
N ALA A 138 3.82 7.42 -8.95
CA ALA A 138 3.14 6.58 -7.97
C ALA A 138 2.89 7.31 -6.63
N SER A 139 3.77 8.24 -6.26
CA SER A 139 3.59 9.07 -5.06
C SER A 139 2.42 10.04 -5.19
N LEU A 140 2.27 10.70 -6.35
CA LEU A 140 1.13 11.57 -6.62
C LEU A 140 -0.19 10.78 -6.60
N ALA A 141 -0.21 9.64 -7.29
CA ALA A 141 -1.37 8.75 -7.29
C ALA A 141 -1.74 8.28 -5.87
N SER A 142 -0.73 7.96 -5.04
CA SER A 142 -0.96 7.53 -3.66
C SER A 142 -1.53 8.64 -2.78
N ILE A 143 -1.07 9.88 -2.96
CA ILE A 143 -1.56 11.04 -2.22
C ILE A 143 -3.01 11.35 -2.63
N VAL A 144 -3.28 11.46 -3.94
CA VAL A 144 -4.62 11.80 -4.44
C VAL A 144 -5.61 10.67 -4.14
N GLY A 145 -5.21 9.40 -4.34
CA GLY A 145 -6.04 8.25 -4.00
C GLY A 145 -6.35 8.16 -2.50
N ALA A 146 -5.39 8.46 -1.62
CA ALA A 146 -5.65 8.49 -0.18
C ALA A 146 -6.59 9.65 0.21
N LEU A 147 -6.42 10.83 -0.39
CA LEU A 147 -7.29 11.98 -0.12
C LEU A 147 -8.72 11.80 -0.65
N SER A 148 -8.94 10.95 -1.64
CA SER A 148 -10.30 10.63 -2.12
C SER A 148 -11.08 9.73 -1.15
N LEU A 149 -10.40 8.97 -0.27
CA LEU A 149 -11.05 8.02 0.64
C LEU A 149 -12.01 8.69 1.64
N PRO A 150 -11.64 9.75 2.40
CA PRO A 150 -12.58 10.37 3.33
C PRO A 150 -13.75 11.03 2.62
N LEU A 151 -13.54 11.61 1.44
CA LEU A 151 -14.64 12.17 0.65
C LEU A 151 -15.58 11.06 0.18
N ALA A 152 -15.07 9.98 -0.37
CA ALA A 152 -15.86 8.83 -0.79
C ALA A 152 -16.62 8.21 0.38
N ALA A 153 -15.99 8.05 1.54
CA ALA A 153 -16.62 7.48 2.73
C ALA A 153 -17.81 8.33 3.22
N VAL A 154 -17.68 9.65 3.17
CA VAL A 154 -18.80 10.57 3.52
C VAL A 154 -19.91 10.52 2.48
N LEU A 155 -19.59 10.56 1.17
CA LEU A 155 -20.58 10.57 0.09
C LEU A 155 -21.33 9.24 -0.05
N LEU A 156 -20.76 8.14 0.45
CA LEU A 156 -21.35 6.80 0.46
C LEU A 156 -22.02 6.45 1.79
N ASP A 157 -22.19 7.40 2.69
CA ASP A 157 -22.80 7.23 4.01
C ASP A 157 -22.20 6.08 4.81
N GLU A 158 -20.86 5.90 4.71
CA GLU A 158 -20.17 4.86 5.45
C GLU A 158 -20.25 5.08 6.98
N PRO A 159 -20.24 4.01 7.80
CA PRO A 159 -20.26 4.16 9.26
C PRO A 159 -19.10 5.02 9.76
N TRP A 160 -19.33 5.78 10.85
CA TRP A 160 -18.33 6.71 11.41
C TRP A 160 -16.93 6.10 11.63
N PRO A 161 -16.76 4.81 12.03
CA PRO A 161 -15.43 4.23 12.17
C PRO A 161 -14.67 4.17 10.83
N VAL A 162 -15.38 3.96 9.72
CA VAL A 162 -14.80 3.93 8.38
C VAL A 162 -14.38 5.33 7.94
N ILE A 163 -15.24 6.35 8.20
CA ILE A 163 -14.93 7.75 7.90
C ILE A 163 -13.70 8.21 8.70
N ALA A 164 -13.65 7.91 9.99
CA ALA A 164 -12.51 8.24 10.85
C ALA A 164 -11.23 7.53 10.39
N PHE A 165 -11.35 6.26 10.00
CA PHE A 165 -10.23 5.50 9.43
C PHE A 165 -9.72 6.11 8.12
N ALA A 166 -10.63 6.55 7.24
CA ALA A 166 -10.27 7.20 5.98
C ALA A 166 -9.47 8.49 6.22
N ALA A 167 -9.90 9.32 7.16
CA ALA A 167 -9.18 10.53 7.54
C ALA A 167 -7.80 10.22 8.12
N GLY A 168 -7.72 9.26 9.06
CA GLY A 168 -6.46 8.84 9.68
C GLY A 168 -5.49 8.19 8.69
N ALA A 169 -5.98 7.33 7.80
CA ALA A 169 -5.19 6.68 6.76
C ALA A 169 -4.64 7.71 5.76
N SER A 170 -5.46 8.69 5.35
CA SER A 170 -5.03 9.79 4.48
C SER A 170 -3.91 10.61 5.14
N ALA A 171 -4.08 10.98 6.40
CA ALA A 171 -3.05 11.70 7.16
C ALA A 171 -1.75 10.88 7.24
N ALA A 172 -1.83 9.58 7.54
CA ALA A 172 -0.68 8.70 7.58
C ALA A 172 0.03 8.64 6.22
N VAL A 173 -0.71 8.49 5.12
CA VAL A 173 -0.14 8.49 3.77
C VAL A 173 0.57 9.82 3.47
N LEU A 174 -0.03 10.97 3.79
CA LEU A 174 0.60 12.28 3.60
C LEU A 174 1.92 12.40 4.37
N VAL A 175 1.93 12.03 5.64
CA VAL A 175 3.14 12.04 6.49
C VAL A 175 4.23 11.14 5.93
N LEU A 176 3.87 9.93 5.48
CA LEU A 176 4.82 8.98 4.92
C LEU A 176 5.32 9.38 3.52
N HIS A 177 4.59 10.27 2.84
CA HIS A 177 4.99 10.81 1.53
C HIS A 177 5.62 12.20 1.59
N ARG A 178 5.93 12.78 2.78
CA ARG A 178 6.50 14.13 2.90
C ARG A 178 7.74 14.37 2.02
N GLN A 179 8.63 13.39 1.92
CA GLN A 179 9.80 13.48 1.05
C GLN A 179 9.45 13.43 -0.44
N ASN A 180 8.40 12.66 -0.81
CA ASN A 180 7.89 12.63 -2.18
C ASN A 180 7.23 13.95 -2.54
N ILE A 181 6.48 14.55 -1.62
CA ILE A 181 5.85 15.87 -1.81
C ILE A 181 6.94 16.92 -2.07
N ALA A 182 8.02 16.91 -1.29
CA ALA A 182 9.15 17.81 -1.53
C ALA A 182 9.76 17.59 -2.92
N ARG A 183 10.00 16.33 -3.34
CA ARG A 183 10.52 16.03 -4.68
C ARG A 183 9.55 16.37 -5.82
N LEU A 184 8.24 16.17 -5.62
CA LEU A 184 7.22 16.58 -6.60
C LEU A 184 7.23 18.09 -6.81
N ARG A 185 7.32 18.87 -5.73
CA ARG A 185 7.42 20.34 -5.80
C ARG A 185 8.71 20.80 -6.47
N ALA A 186 9.81 20.09 -6.26
CA ALA A 186 11.11 20.39 -6.88
C ALA A 186 11.27 19.81 -8.29
N GLY A 187 10.27 19.08 -8.84
CA GLY A 187 10.37 18.44 -10.15
C GLY A 187 11.34 17.25 -10.22
N THR A 188 11.81 16.73 -9.08
CA THR A 188 12.83 15.68 -8.98
C THR A 188 12.26 14.32 -8.57
N GLU A 189 10.94 14.17 -8.54
CA GLU A 189 10.31 12.89 -8.20
C GLU A 189 10.49 11.83 -9.30
N ASN A 190 10.68 10.59 -8.90
CA ASN A 190 10.90 9.47 -9.79
C ASN A 190 9.64 9.13 -10.61
N ARG A 191 9.63 9.53 -11.89
CA ARG A 191 8.58 9.18 -12.83
C ARG A 191 8.70 7.72 -13.23
N PHE A 192 7.58 6.97 -13.25
CA PHE A 192 7.55 5.58 -13.66
C PHE A 192 7.73 5.46 -15.18
N LYS A 193 8.73 4.68 -15.60
CA LYS A 193 8.99 4.39 -17.02
C LYS A 193 8.52 2.96 -17.30
N PHE A 194 7.49 2.82 -18.16
CA PHE A 194 7.15 1.50 -18.69
C PHE A 194 8.29 1.06 -19.61
N ARG A 195 9.06 0.06 -19.19
CA ARG A 195 10.12 -0.50 -20.01
C ARG A 195 9.45 -1.18 -21.21
N ARG A 196 9.64 -0.66 -22.43
CA ARG A 196 9.28 -1.39 -23.64
C ARG A 196 10.06 -2.71 -23.61
N LEU A 197 9.37 -3.84 -23.82
CA LEU A 197 10.03 -5.11 -24.08
C LEU A 197 10.92 -4.86 -25.29
N ARG A 198 12.24 -4.83 -25.08
CA ARG A 198 13.16 -4.87 -26.20
C ARG A 198 12.89 -6.21 -26.89
N THR A 199 12.34 -6.18 -28.09
CA THR A 199 12.45 -7.28 -29.03
C THR A 199 13.91 -7.65 -29.07
N ARG A 200 14.23 -8.92 -28.73
CA ARG A 200 15.58 -9.45 -28.90
C ARG A 200 15.89 -9.25 -30.38
N GLU A 201 16.91 -8.45 -30.71
CA GLU A 201 17.51 -8.53 -32.02
C GLU A 201 17.96 -9.98 -32.21
N PRO A 202 17.64 -10.64 -33.37
CA PRO A 202 18.19 -11.95 -33.69
C PRO A 202 19.71 -11.82 -33.67
N LEU A 203 20.37 -12.72 -32.95
CA LEU A 203 21.82 -12.88 -33.05
C LEU A 203 22.11 -13.23 -34.50
N ALA A 204 22.81 -12.35 -35.21
CA ALA A 204 23.34 -12.59 -36.52
C ALA A 204 24.54 -13.52 -36.42
#